data_f3eaabc3eaa52ec8db88e4b59db4acde
#
_entry.id   f3eaabc3eaa52ec8db88e4b59db4acde
#
_cell.length_a   1.000
_cell.length_b   1.000
_cell.length_c   1.000
_cell.angle_alpha   90.00
_cell.angle_beta   90.00
_cell.angle_gamma   90.00
#
_symmetry.space_group_name_H-M   'P 1'
#
loop_
_entity.id
_entity.type
_entity.pdbx_description
1 polymer ?
#
loop_
_entity_poly.entity_id
_entity_poly.type
_entity_poly.pdbx_seq_one_letter_code
_entity_poly.pdbx_strand_id
1 'polypeptide(L)'
;HSHANKRMLEQARTLDGVEIRSLYQLYPDFNIDVAAEQQALARARLIIWQHPMQWYSVPPLLKLWMDKVLAHGWAYGHGGTALRGKDLMWAVTTGGGESHFAIGAYPGFDVLSQPLQATALYCGLNWLPPFAMHCTFVCDDETLQAQARHYKQRLLAWQEANHG
;
A
#
# COMPACT_ATOMS: atom_id res chain seq x y z
N HIS A 1 12.20 2.33 11.90
CA HIS A 1 11.44 3.20 10.99
C HIS A 1 12.15 3.30 9.65
N SER A 2 11.45 2.98 8.57
CA SER A 2 12.01 3.04 7.22
C SER A 2 12.08 4.49 6.73
N HIS A 3 13.30 5.01 6.52
CA HIS A 3 13.51 6.35 5.94
C HIS A 3 12.85 6.49 4.57
N ALA A 4 12.90 5.43 3.76
CA ALA A 4 12.31 5.44 2.43
C ALA A 4 10.77 5.60 2.48
N ASN A 5 10.10 4.84 3.34
CA ASN A 5 8.65 4.98 3.54
C ASN A 5 8.27 6.37 4.04
N LYS A 6 9.06 6.94 4.96
CA LYS A 6 8.84 8.28 5.45
C LYS A 6 8.89 9.31 4.33
N ARG A 7 9.88 9.21 3.44
CA ARG A 7 10.01 10.11 2.27
C ARG A 7 8.83 9.97 1.31
N MET A 8 8.37 8.75 1.07
CA MET A 8 7.17 8.52 0.27
C MET A 8 5.94 9.20 0.91
N LEU A 9 5.75 9.05 2.22
CA LEU A 9 4.65 9.71 2.93
C LEU A 9 4.74 11.24 2.87
N GLU A 10 5.94 11.80 3.02
CA GLU A 10 6.17 13.24 2.93
C GLU A 10 5.74 13.76 1.55
N GLN A 11 6.03 13.03 0.48
CA GLN A 11 5.58 13.38 -0.86
C GLN A 11 4.06 13.26 -1.01
N ALA A 12 3.46 12.19 -0.50
CA ALA A 12 2.02 11.98 -0.56
C ALA A 12 1.24 13.08 0.19
N ARG A 13 1.76 13.53 1.33
CA ARG A 13 1.16 14.62 2.13
C ARG A 13 1.05 15.94 1.40
N THR A 14 1.85 16.16 0.39
CA THR A 14 1.79 17.41 -0.40
C THR A 14 0.62 17.44 -1.39
N LEU A 15 -0.06 16.32 -1.58
CA LEU A 15 -1.18 16.20 -2.50
C LEU A 15 -2.52 16.47 -1.80
N ASP A 16 -3.40 17.20 -2.48
CA ASP A 16 -4.76 17.39 -2.01
C ASP A 16 -5.55 16.09 -2.08
N GLY A 17 -6.48 15.91 -1.14
CA GLY A 17 -7.37 14.76 -1.11
C GLY A 17 -6.74 13.45 -0.66
N VAL A 18 -5.54 13.49 -0.07
CA VAL A 18 -4.86 12.31 0.48
C VAL A 18 -5.05 12.25 1.99
N GLU A 19 -5.65 11.16 2.46
CA GLU A 19 -5.74 10.83 3.88
C GLU A 19 -4.71 9.77 4.24
N ILE A 20 -3.86 10.05 5.21
CA ILE A 20 -2.83 9.12 5.67
C ILE A 20 -3.25 8.48 6.99
N ARG A 21 -3.28 7.15 6.99
CA ARG A 21 -3.60 6.33 8.16
C ARG A 21 -2.34 5.58 8.59
N SER A 22 -1.51 6.19 9.41
CA SER A 22 -0.28 5.57 9.94
C SER A 22 -0.63 4.58 11.06
N LEU A 23 -0.78 3.31 10.72
CA LEU A 23 -1.32 2.29 11.63
C LEU A 23 -0.55 2.18 12.94
N TYR A 24 0.78 2.19 12.89
CA TYR A 24 1.62 2.10 14.11
C TYR A 24 1.51 3.33 15.01
N GLN A 25 1.14 4.49 14.46
CA GLN A 25 0.86 5.69 15.24
C GLN A 25 -0.56 5.70 15.81
N LEU A 26 -1.53 5.24 15.00
CA LEU A 26 -2.94 5.18 15.40
C LEU A 26 -3.20 4.06 16.41
N TYR A 27 -2.53 2.93 16.26
CA TYR A 27 -2.79 1.71 17.03
C TYR A 27 -1.51 1.13 17.62
N PRO A 28 -0.81 1.87 18.52
CA PRO A 28 0.45 1.39 19.10
C PRO A 28 0.27 0.13 19.95
N ASP A 29 -0.94 -0.12 20.44
CA ASP A 29 -1.33 -1.30 21.21
C ASP A 29 -1.95 -2.42 20.36
N PHE A 30 -1.98 -2.26 19.03
CA PHE A 30 -2.61 -3.18 18.07
C PHE A 30 -4.12 -3.31 18.23
N ASN A 31 -4.75 -2.41 18.97
CA ASN A 31 -6.21 -2.39 19.11
C ASN A 31 -6.84 -1.51 18.02
N ILE A 32 -7.09 -2.11 16.85
CA ILE A 32 -7.56 -1.40 15.67
C ILE A 32 -9.02 -0.99 15.83
N ASP A 33 -9.32 0.29 15.59
CA ASP A 33 -10.69 0.78 15.46
C ASP A 33 -11.21 0.43 14.06
N VAL A 34 -11.88 -0.72 13.97
CA VAL A 34 -12.39 -1.26 12.70
C VAL A 34 -13.37 -0.29 12.04
N ALA A 35 -14.28 0.31 12.80
CA ALA A 35 -15.27 1.24 12.24
C ALA A 35 -14.60 2.48 11.64
N ALA A 36 -13.59 3.04 12.30
CA ALA A 36 -12.83 4.18 11.79
C ALA A 36 -12.09 3.84 10.50
N GLU A 37 -11.46 2.66 10.43
CA GLU A 37 -10.75 2.20 9.22
C GLU A 37 -11.72 1.94 8.07
N GLN A 38 -12.85 1.31 8.34
CA GLN A 38 -13.88 1.07 7.31
C GLN A 38 -14.48 2.38 6.79
N GLN A 39 -14.70 3.38 7.64
CA GLN A 39 -15.15 4.71 7.22
C GLN A 39 -14.12 5.40 6.33
N ALA A 40 -12.83 5.32 6.66
CA ALA A 40 -11.77 5.86 5.82
C ALA A 40 -11.73 5.18 4.45
N LEU A 41 -11.83 3.85 4.41
CA LEU A 41 -11.90 3.09 3.16
C LEU A 41 -13.15 3.45 2.33
N ALA A 42 -14.28 3.67 2.98
CA ALA A 42 -15.53 4.02 2.28
C ALA A 42 -15.42 5.36 1.55
N ARG A 43 -14.68 6.33 2.11
CA ARG A 43 -14.44 7.64 1.49
C ARG A 43 -13.44 7.57 0.33
N ALA A 44 -12.55 6.59 0.32
CA ALA A 44 -11.48 6.48 -0.67
C ALA A 44 -11.98 5.98 -2.01
N ARG A 45 -11.38 6.48 -3.09
CA ARG A 45 -11.49 5.93 -4.45
C ARG A 45 -10.27 5.13 -4.82
N LEU A 46 -9.09 5.55 -4.33
CA LEU A 46 -7.84 4.83 -4.39
C LEU A 46 -7.41 4.46 -2.97
N ILE A 47 -7.13 3.21 -2.76
CA ILE A 47 -6.56 2.69 -1.52
C ILE A 47 -5.11 2.33 -1.79
N ILE A 48 -4.22 2.72 -0.89
CA ILE A 48 -2.80 2.41 -1.02
C ILE A 48 -2.36 1.64 0.22
N TRP A 49 -1.83 0.44 0.01
CA TRP A 49 -1.12 -0.29 1.03
C TRP A 49 0.36 0.04 0.91
N GLN A 50 0.83 0.95 1.75
CA GLN A 50 2.21 1.41 1.76
C GLN A 50 2.94 0.88 3.00
N HIS A 51 4.05 0.18 2.79
CA HIS A 51 4.84 -0.38 3.89
C HIS A 51 6.25 -0.76 3.46
N PRO A 52 7.20 -0.87 4.41
CA PRO A 52 8.45 -1.57 4.14
C PRO A 52 8.20 -3.08 4.07
N MET A 53 8.89 -3.77 3.19
CA MET A 53 8.86 -5.23 3.14
C MET A 53 9.55 -5.80 4.37
N GLN A 54 8.88 -6.69 5.07
CA GLN A 54 9.41 -7.40 6.22
C GLN A 54 9.31 -8.90 5.95
N TRP A 55 10.46 -9.56 5.89
CA TRP A 55 10.52 -10.98 5.59
C TRP A 55 9.65 -11.37 4.39
N TYR A 56 9.83 -10.66 3.28
CA TYR A 56 9.10 -10.88 2.01
C TYR A 56 7.58 -10.67 2.11
N SER A 57 7.10 -9.99 3.13
CA SER A 57 5.69 -9.83 3.42
C SER A 57 5.39 -8.44 4.01
N VAL A 58 4.21 -8.30 4.57
CA VAL A 58 3.72 -7.08 5.20
C VAL A 58 4.11 -7.02 6.69
N PRO A 59 4.17 -5.82 7.28
CA PRO A 59 4.32 -5.70 8.73
C PRO A 59 3.15 -6.35 9.48
N PRO A 60 3.38 -6.84 10.72
CA PRO A 60 2.34 -7.58 11.47
C PRO A 60 1.04 -6.80 11.65
N LEU A 61 1.13 -5.50 11.94
CA LEU A 61 -0.05 -4.67 12.15
C LEU A 61 -0.87 -4.51 10.87
N LEU A 62 -0.24 -4.46 9.70
CA LEU A 62 -0.98 -4.41 8.43
C LEU A 62 -1.72 -5.73 8.18
N LYS A 63 -1.11 -6.86 8.49
CA LYS A 63 -1.81 -8.16 8.39
C LYS A 63 -2.99 -8.23 9.34
N LEU A 64 -2.82 -7.79 10.58
CA LEU A 64 -3.91 -7.72 11.55
C LEU A 64 -5.03 -6.77 11.07
N TRP A 65 -4.65 -5.64 10.48
CA TRP A 65 -5.60 -4.71 9.87
C TRP A 65 -6.43 -5.38 8.77
N MET A 66 -5.79 -6.15 7.88
CA MET A 66 -6.50 -6.92 6.85
C MET A 66 -7.47 -7.91 7.48
N ASP A 67 -7.03 -8.65 8.50
CA ASP A 67 -7.84 -9.68 9.15
C ASP A 67 -9.07 -9.10 9.84
N LYS A 68 -8.97 -7.90 10.40
CA LYS A 68 -10.07 -7.28 11.16
C LYS A 68 -10.95 -6.35 10.33
N VAL A 69 -10.34 -5.54 9.48
CA VAL A 69 -11.04 -4.48 8.73
C VAL A 69 -11.75 -5.03 7.50
N LEU A 70 -11.10 -5.96 6.78
CA LEU A 70 -11.69 -6.63 5.62
C LEU A 70 -12.65 -7.74 6.08
N ALA A 71 -13.73 -7.34 6.71
CA ALA A 71 -14.66 -8.24 7.40
C ALA A 71 -15.65 -8.88 6.42
N HIS A 72 -16.06 -10.11 6.76
CA HIS A 72 -17.16 -10.80 6.06
C HIS A 72 -18.45 -9.97 6.14
N GLY A 73 -19.18 -9.90 5.03
CA GLY A 73 -20.41 -9.12 4.93
C GLY A 73 -20.19 -7.62 4.75
N TRP A 74 -18.96 -7.15 4.80
CA TRP A 74 -18.59 -5.76 4.50
C TRP A 74 -17.66 -5.67 3.28
N ALA A 75 -16.50 -6.31 3.33
CA ALA A 75 -15.51 -6.30 2.25
C ALA A 75 -15.70 -7.45 1.26
N TYR A 76 -16.26 -8.56 1.69
CA TYR A 76 -16.45 -9.76 0.89
C TYR A 76 -17.63 -10.59 1.42
N GLY A 77 -17.96 -11.65 0.70
CA GLY A 77 -19.07 -12.52 1.07
C GLY A 77 -20.42 -11.92 0.72
N HIS A 78 -21.52 -12.53 1.22
CA HIS A 78 -22.85 -12.06 0.91
C HIS A 78 -23.10 -10.66 1.46
N GLY A 79 -23.47 -9.73 0.58
CA GLY A 79 -23.68 -8.32 0.92
C GLY A 79 -22.40 -7.50 1.12
N GLY A 80 -21.22 -8.13 1.08
CA GLY A 80 -19.92 -7.49 1.27
C GLY A 80 -19.41 -6.81 0.02
N THR A 81 -19.90 -5.62 -0.30
CA THR A 81 -19.60 -4.89 -1.53
C THR A 81 -18.97 -3.51 -1.29
N ALA A 82 -18.57 -3.21 -0.07
CA ALA A 82 -18.14 -1.86 0.33
C ALA A 82 -16.92 -1.35 -0.48
N LEU A 83 -16.03 -2.25 -0.91
CA LEU A 83 -14.81 -1.91 -1.64
C LEU A 83 -14.91 -2.12 -3.16
N ARG A 84 -16.00 -2.69 -3.63
CA ARG A 84 -16.15 -3.07 -5.04
C ARG A 84 -15.95 -1.87 -5.98
N GLY A 85 -15.07 -2.06 -6.97
CA GLY A 85 -14.80 -1.06 -8.01
C GLY A 85 -13.83 0.04 -7.60
N LYS A 86 -13.36 0.08 -6.35
CA LYS A 86 -12.30 0.99 -5.94
C LYS A 86 -10.95 0.47 -6.44
N ASP A 87 -10.00 1.38 -6.62
CA ASP A 87 -8.64 1.04 -7.04
C ASP A 87 -7.75 0.77 -5.83
N LEU A 88 -6.84 -0.19 -5.98
CA LEU A 88 -5.81 -0.47 -4.97
C LEU A 88 -4.43 -0.48 -5.61
N MET A 89 -3.50 0.22 -4.97
CA MET A 89 -2.08 0.18 -5.31
C MET A 89 -1.27 -0.33 -4.12
N TRP A 90 -0.42 -1.31 -4.37
CA TRP A 90 0.59 -1.73 -3.42
C TRP A 90 1.83 -0.87 -3.60
N ALA A 91 2.30 -0.22 -2.52
CA ALA A 91 3.46 0.65 -2.51
C ALA A 91 4.45 0.14 -1.47
N VAL A 92 5.56 -0.43 -1.90
CA VAL A 92 6.47 -1.15 -1.03
C VAL A 92 7.91 -0.66 -1.17
N THR A 93 8.62 -0.59 -0.05
CA THR A 93 10.07 -0.37 -0.04
C THR A 93 10.80 -1.66 0.31
N THR A 94 11.92 -1.92 -0.34
CA THR A 94 12.76 -3.09 -0.07
C THR A 94 14.19 -2.69 0.22
N GLY A 95 14.84 -3.42 1.13
CA GLY A 95 16.27 -3.24 1.39
C GLY A 95 17.13 -3.78 0.25
N GLY A 96 16.71 -4.88 -0.37
CA GLY A 96 17.39 -5.48 -1.51
C GLY A 96 17.23 -4.69 -2.80
N GLY A 97 18.16 -4.85 -3.73
CA GLY A 97 18.11 -4.23 -5.05
C GLY A 97 17.07 -4.87 -5.96
N GLU A 98 16.76 -4.20 -7.06
CA GLU A 98 15.78 -4.67 -8.04
C GLU A 98 16.14 -6.04 -8.61
N SER A 99 17.41 -6.30 -8.87
CA SER A 99 17.88 -7.60 -9.36
C SER A 99 17.59 -8.76 -8.41
N HIS A 100 17.48 -8.49 -7.11
CA HIS A 100 17.13 -9.48 -6.11
C HIS A 100 15.69 -10.01 -6.29
N PHE A 101 14.84 -9.21 -6.93
CA PHE A 101 13.44 -9.52 -7.16
C PHE A 101 13.10 -9.68 -8.65
N ALA A 102 14.10 -9.77 -9.51
CA ALA A 102 13.90 -9.90 -10.95
C ALA A 102 13.19 -11.22 -11.31
N ILE A 103 12.63 -11.26 -12.50
CA ILE A 103 12.03 -12.49 -13.05
C ILE A 103 13.09 -13.60 -13.06
N GLY A 104 12.75 -14.75 -12.48
CA GLY A 104 13.66 -15.88 -12.32
C GLY A 104 14.49 -15.85 -11.04
N ALA A 105 14.48 -14.74 -10.28
CA ALA A 105 15.00 -14.71 -8.92
C ALA A 105 14.07 -15.50 -7.97
N TYR A 106 14.57 -15.84 -6.81
CA TYR A 106 13.77 -16.53 -5.81
C TYR A 106 13.82 -15.79 -4.47
N PRO A 107 12.64 -15.29 -4.02
CA PRO A 107 11.38 -15.20 -4.77
C PRO A 107 11.37 -13.98 -5.71
N GLY A 108 10.76 -14.09 -6.88
CA GLY A 108 10.51 -12.94 -7.76
C GLY A 108 9.47 -11.99 -7.18
N PHE A 109 9.53 -10.70 -7.56
CA PHE A 109 8.60 -9.68 -7.05
C PHE A 109 7.14 -9.97 -7.41
N ASP A 110 6.90 -10.53 -8.59
CA ASP A 110 5.58 -10.95 -9.05
C ASP A 110 4.96 -12.01 -8.12
N VAL A 111 5.75 -12.95 -7.65
CA VAL A 111 5.32 -13.99 -6.69
C VAL A 111 4.95 -13.35 -5.35
N LEU A 112 5.74 -12.40 -4.88
CA LEU A 112 5.49 -11.72 -3.61
C LEU A 112 4.25 -10.84 -3.64
N SER A 113 3.88 -10.31 -4.80
CA SER A 113 2.67 -9.51 -4.97
C SER A 113 1.38 -10.34 -4.99
N GLN A 114 1.45 -11.62 -5.31
CA GLN A 114 0.28 -12.48 -5.52
C GLN A 114 -0.67 -12.55 -4.31
N PRO A 115 -0.22 -12.72 -3.06
CA PRO A 115 -1.13 -12.75 -1.91
C PRO A 115 -1.90 -11.45 -1.73
N LEU A 116 -1.26 -10.31 -1.98
CA LEU A 116 -1.88 -8.99 -1.87
C LEU A 116 -2.86 -8.75 -3.02
N GLN A 117 -2.48 -9.13 -4.22
CA GLN A 117 -3.37 -9.08 -5.39
C GLN A 117 -4.60 -9.97 -5.19
N ALA A 118 -4.41 -11.18 -4.69
CA ALA A 118 -5.51 -12.10 -4.40
C ALA A 118 -6.48 -11.51 -3.37
N THR A 119 -5.95 -10.91 -2.30
CA THR A 119 -6.75 -10.23 -1.28
C THR A 119 -7.57 -9.08 -1.87
N ALA A 120 -6.92 -8.23 -2.68
CA ALA A 120 -7.58 -7.10 -3.33
C ALA A 120 -8.71 -7.56 -4.26
N LEU A 121 -8.43 -8.51 -5.13
CA LEU A 121 -9.42 -9.04 -6.09
C LEU A 121 -10.59 -9.72 -5.39
N TYR A 122 -10.32 -10.43 -4.30
CA TYR A 122 -11.37 -11.07 -3.51
C TYR A 122 -12.33 -10.07 -2.87
N CYS A 123 -11.85 -8.87 -2.56
CA CYS A 123 -12.66 -7.77 -2.06
C CYS A 123 -13.29 -6.91 -3.19
N GLY A 124 -13.15 -7.31 -4.44
CA GLY A 124 -13.69 -6.56 -5.58
C GLY A 124 -12.91 -5.29 -5.96
N LEU A 125 -11.70 -5.14 -5.44
CA LEU A 125 -10.82 -4.03 -5.78
C LEU A 125 -10.16 -4.24 -7.14
N ASN A 126 -9.88 -3.15 -7.85
CA ASN A 126 -9.06 -3.17 -9.06
C ASN A 126 -7.59 -3.10 -8.66
N TRP A 127 -6.81 -4.08 -9.07
CA TRP A 127 -5.37 -4.11 -8.79
C TRP A 127 -4.62 -3.26 -9.80
N LEU A 128 -4.00 -2.17 -9.31
CA LEU A 128 -3.14 -1.33 -10.14
C LEU A 128 -1.70 -1.88 -10.14
N PRO A 129 -0.88 -1.52 -11.14
CA PRO A 129 0.54 -1.87 -11.10
C PRO A 129 1.19 -1.39 -9.80
N PRO A 130 1.93 -2.24 -9.07
CA PRO A 130 2.57 -1.84 -7.83
C PRO A 130 3.62 -0.75 -8.03
N PHE A 131 3.86 0.03 -6.98
CA PHE A 131 5.02 0.90 -6.87
C PHE A 131 6.04 0.27 -5.91
N ALA A 132 7.26 0.06 -6.37
CA ALA A 132 8.34 -0.47 -5.53
C ALA A 132 9.53 0.50 -5.51
N MET A 133 10.03 0.77 -4.30
CA MET A 133 11.29 1.48 -4.08
C MET A 133 12.31 0.49 -3.54
N HIS A 134 13.21 0.05 -4.40
CA HIS A 134 14.24 -0.93 -4.06
C HIS A 134 15.51 -0.28 -3.54
N CYS A 135 16.40 -1.12 -2.95
CA CYS A 135 17.75 -0.73 -2.57
C CYS A 135 17.83 0.33 -1.47
N THR A 136 16.85 0.38 -0.58
CA THR A 136 16.72 1.48 0.38
C THR A 136 17.78 1.51 1.47
N PHE A 137 18.55 0.42 1.66
CA PHE A 137 19.63 0.37 2.64
C PHE A 137 20.95 0.96 2.14
N VAL A 138 21.17 0.98 0.82
CA VAL A 138 22.44 1.39 0.21
C VAL A 138 22.32 2.59 -0.73
N CYS A 139 21.10 2.98 -1.07
CA CYS A 139 20.86 4.17 -1.88
C CYS A 139 21.16 5.44 -1.10
N ASP A 140 21.76 6.42 -1.78
CA ASP A 140 21.96 7.74 -1.22
C ASP A 140 20.65 8.52 -1.09
N ASP A 141 20.71 9.62 -0.39
CA ASP A 141 19.57 10.49 -0.11
C ASP A 141 18.93 11.06 -1.38
N GLU A 142 19.76 11.44 -2.35
CA GLU A 142 19.30 11.99 -3.63
C GLU A 142 18.50 10.96 -4.43
N THR A 143 18.98 9.73 -4.48
CA THR A 143 18.29 8.61 -5.14
C THR A 143 16.95 8.31 -4.46
N LEU A 144 16.91 8.27 -3.13
CA LEU A 144 15.68 8.06 -2.37
C LEU A 144 14.67 9.19 -2.62
N GLN A 145 15.12 10.44 -2.66
CA GLN A 145 14.26 11.57 -2.97
C GLN A 145 13.72 11.52 -4.40
N ALA A 146 14.54 11.13 -5.36
CA ALA A 146 14.11 10.99 -6.76
C ALA A 146 13.01 9.91 -6.88
N GLN A 147 13.17 8.77 -6.23
CA GLN A 147 12.18 7.71 -6.22
C GLN A 147 10.88 8.14 -5.51
N ALA A 148 10.99 8.89 -4.41
CA ALA A 148 9.83 9.43 -3.71
C ALA A 148 9.05 10.44 -4.59
N ARG A 149 9.75 11.24 -5.39
CA ARG A 149 9.10 12.12 -6.39
C ARG A 149 8.37 11.32 -7.47
N HIS A 150 8.92 10.20 -7.92
CA HIS A 150 8.25 9.30 -8.86
C HIS A 150 6.96 8.74 -8.25
N TYR A 151 6.97 8.41 -6.98
CA TYR A 151 5.77 8.00 -6.26
C TYR A 151 4.70 9.08 -6.30
N LYS A 152 5.06 10.33 -5.96
CA LYS A 152 4.15 11.47 -6.05
C LYS A 152 3.59 11.65 -7.46
N GLN A 153 4.44 11.57 -8.48
CA GLN A 153 4.01 11.68 -9.88
C GLN A 153 3.00 10.60 -10.25
N ARG A 154 3.19 9.40 -9.75
CA ARG A 154 2.29 8.27 -9.95
C ARG A 154 0.90 8.55 -9.35
N LEU A 155 0.86 9.11 -8.13
CA LEU A 155 -0.39 9.50 -7.48
C LEU A 155 -1.08 10.65 -8.22
N LEU A 156 -0.33 11.66 -8.65
CA LEU A 156 -0.86 12.76 -9.44
C LEU A 156 -1.47 12.27 -10.76
N ALA A 157 -0.78 11.39 -11.47
CA ALA A 157 -1.28 10.83 -12.72
C ALA A 157 -2.60 10.08 -12.51
N TRP A 158 -2.72 9.33 -11.41
CA TRP A 158 -3.98 8.67 -11.07
C TRP A 158 -5.09 9.69 -10.80
N GLN A 159 -4.81 10.74 -10.02
CA GLN A 159 -5.77 11.80 -9.72
C GLN A 159 -6.26 12.48 -11.00
N GLU A 160 -5.35 12.84 -11.89
CA GLU A 160 -5.69 13.49 -13.17
C GLU A 160 -6.56 12.59 -14.05
N ALA A 161 -6.25 11.30 -14.11
CA ALA A 161 -7.02 10.33 -14.91
C ALA A 161 -8.43 10.05 -14.34
N ASN A 162 -8.65 10.32 -13.04
CA ASN A 162 -9.90 10.00 -12.34
C ASN A 162 -10.66 11.25 -11.85
N HIS A 163 -10.23 12.44 -12.27
CA HIS A 163 -10.98 13.67 -12.12
C HIS A 163 -12.00 13.77 -13.26
N GLY A 164 -13.25 13.51 -12.93
CA GLY A 164 -14.34 13.63 -13.87
C GLY A 164 -15.67 13.57 -13.14
#